data_e1af8ced8362c2c7fd606a0917ccfad8
#
_entry.id   e1af8ced8362c2c7fd606a0917ccfad8
#
_cell.length_a   1.000
_cell.length_b   1.000
_cell.length_c   1.000
_cell.angle_alpha   90.00
_cell.angle_beta   90.00
_cell.angle_gamma   90.00
#
_symmetry.space_group_name_H-M   'P 1'
#
loop_
_entity.id
_entity.type
_entity.pdbx_description
1 polymer ?
#
loop_
_entity_poly.entity_id
_entity_poly.type
_entity_poly.pdbx_seq_one_letter_code
_entity_poly.pdbx_strand_id
1 'polypeptide(L)'
;MFFSSVLGEGRGNLTEANSGFWRGLLGGGRNSSGVKVTPESALGLPILQNCVTLLAETLGQLPCEMYRRLDKGQREAAINHPAYDVLRYQPNGFQTPYEYLECTQGAAGLRGNAYSFIDRRDDGNVVALWPLNNDKVQVLRGGDMLPYYRISGGEAVPMRMIHHVRWFSTNHYVGLSPIEVHAESLGLAQAVRQYTGKSFANGVTVSGVIERPREAPAIKDQGSIDKIVDQWGQKFGGMDNAKKVALLQEGMTFKPVSMNNVDAEVLGILKTTGTDIARIYKIPLPMVNDLEKSNYNTLEQLMIQFVVFALLPWVKRHEQSMMRDFLLPADRREYFIEFNLSGLLRGDQKSRYEAYAIGRQWGWLSVNDIRRLENMPPVPGGDIYLQPLNMVDAGKGAADLSNPNVRAQLELQHAELERILAQ
;
A
#
# COMPACT_ATOMS: atom_id res chain seq x y z
N MET A 1 -7.33 -35.44 -14.08
CA MET A 1 -7.42 -35.71 -15.54
C MET A 1 -8.00 -34.53 -16.33
N PHE A 2 -8.11 -33.31 -15.72
CA PHE A 2 -8.73 -32.13 -16.33
C PHE A 2 -7.75 -31.17 -17.06
N PHE A 3 -6.45 -31.40 -16.98
CA PHE A 3 -5.44 -30.47 -17.55
C PHE A 3 -5.21 -30.62 -19.07
N SER A 4 -5.64 -31.70 -19.70
CA SER A 4 -5.24 -31.99 -21.08
C SER A 4 -6.07 -31.30 -22.18
N SER A 5 -7.30 -30.88 -21.90
CA SER A 5 -8.18 -30.27 -22.91
C SER A 5 -8.04 -28.76 -23.07
N VAL A 6 -7.44 -28.08 -22.08
CA VAL A 6 -7.29 -26.60 -22.06
C VAL A 6 -6.00 -26.13 -22.74
N LEU A 7 -5.09 -27.04 -23.07
CA LEU A 7 -3.72 -26.71 -23.49
C LEU A 7 -3.50 -26.73 -25.03
N GLY A 8 -4.57 -26.75 -25.81
CA GLY A 8 -4.49 -27.04 -27.26
C GLY A 8 -4.10 -25.92 -28.21
N GLU A 9 -4.17 -24.64 -27.80
CA GLU A 9 -3.99 -23.53 -28.73
C GLU A 9 -2.89 -22.57 -28.29
N GLY A 10 -1.84 -22.39 -29.10
CA GLY A 10 -0.88 -21.29 -28.99
C GLY A 10 0.51 -21.62 -28.44
N ARG A 11 0.98 -22.87 -28.45
CA ARG A 11 2.34 -23.27 -28.03
C ARG A 11 3.44 -22.92 -29.07
N GLY A 12 3.41 -21.69 -29.61
CA GLY A 12 4.58 -21.12 -30.25
C GLY A 12 5.71 -20.89 -29.23
N ASN A 13 6.97 -20.79 -29.68
CA ASN A 13 8.17 -20.62 -28.85
C ASN A 13 7.93 -19.70 -27.66
N LEU A 14 7.80 -20.29 -26.46
CA LEU A 14 7.67 -19.55 -25.20
C LEU A 14 9.05 -19.03 -24.80
N THR A 15 9.18 -17.70 -24.63
CA THR A 15 10.40 -17.05 -24.16
C THR A 15 10.20 -16.44 -22.79
N GLU A 16 11.25 -16.42 -21.95
CA GLU A 16 11.18 -15.76 -20.67
C GLU A 16 10.87 -14.27 -20.83
N ALA A 17 9.80 -13.80 -20.20
CA ALA A 17 9.42 -12.41 -20.21
C ALA A 17 10.36 -11.53 -19.33
N ASN A 18 11.04 -12.18 -18.37
CA ASN A 18 11.99 -11.53 -17.48
C ASN A 18 13.42 -11.81 -17.97
N SER A 19 13.84 -11.14 -19.05
CA SER A 19 15.21 -11.30 -19.56
C SER A 19 16.21 -10.82 -18.51
N GLY A 20 17.34 -11.54 -18.37
CA GLY A 20 18.42 -11.22 -17.44
C GLY A 20 19.04 -9.82 -17.60
N PHE A 21 18.67 -9.10 -18.67
CA PHE A 21 19.07 -7.71 -18.92
C PHE A 21 18.67 -6.78 -17.77
N TRP A 22 17.41 -6.83 -17.30
CA TRP A 22 16.95 -5.97 -16.20
C TRP A 22 17.48 -6.42 -14.84
N ARG A 23 17.66 -7.73 -14.62
CA ARG A 23 18.36 -8.24 -13.43
C ARG A 23 19.81 -7.81 -13.39
N GLY A 24 20.50 -7.77 -14.53
CA GLY A 24 21.87 -7.28 -14.65
C GLY A 24 22.00 -5.77 -14.45
N LEU A 25 21.06 -5.00 -15.01
CA LEU A 25 21.06 -3.53 -14.93
C LEU A 25 20.72 -3.02 -13.53
N LEU A 26 19.81 -3.71 -12.82
CA LEU A 26 19.34 -3.34 -11.46
C LEU A 26 20.17 -3.98 -10.34
N GLY A 27 21.32 -4.57 -10.68
CA GLY A 27 22.29 -5.06 -9.70
C GLY A 27 21.97 -6.42 -9.04
N GLY A 28 20.90 -7.12 -9.47
CA GLY A 28 20.61 -8.51 -9.09
C GLY A 28 20.71 -8.85 -7.60
N GLY A 29 20.30 -7.96 -6.70
CA GLY A 29 20.39 -8.17 -5.25
C GLY A 29 21.80 -8.01 -4.66
N ARG A 30 22.82 -7.66 -5.46
CA ARG A 30 24.14 -7.25 -4.99
C ARG A 30 24.12 -5.76 -4.70
N ASN A 31 24.50 -5.37 -3.50
CA ASN A 31 24.70 -3.99 -3.10
C ASN A 31 26.14 -3.80 -2.56
N SER A 32 26.57 -2.55 -2.50
CA SER A 32 27.90 -2.17 -2.01
C SER A 32 28.11 -2.51 -0.53
N SER A 33 27.03 -2.64 0.23
CA SER A 33 27.07 -2.99 1.66
C SER A 33 27.43 -4.45 1.94
N GLY A 34 27.44 -5.33 0.93
CA GLY A 34 27.70 -6.77 1.07
C GLY A 34 26.58 -7.57 1.75
N VAL A 35 25.46 -6.95 2.11
CA VAL A 35 24.29 -7.60 2.72
C VAL A 35 23.34 -8.07 1.63
N LYS A 36 22.98 -9.35 1.62
CA LYS A 36 21.99 -9.88 0.67
C LYS A 36 20.60 -9.39 1.04
N VAL A 37 19.99 -8.58 0.17
CA VAL A 37 18.63 -8.08 0.34
C VAL A 37 17.65 -8.99 -0.39
N THR A 38 16.70 -9.55 0.36
CA THR A 38 15.57 -10.34 -0.17
C THR A 38 14.27 -9.74 0.37
N PRO A 39 13.10 -10.04 -0.23
CA PRO A 39 11.82 -9.59 0.32
C PRO A 39 11.64 -9.94 1.81
N GLU A 40 12.07 -11.15 2.21
CA GLU A 40 11.98 -11.62 3.60
C GLU A 40 12.94 -10.85 4.52
N SER A 41 14.20 -10.66 4.10
CA SER A 41 15.16 -9.90 4.90
C SER A 41 14.79 -8.41 4.98
N ALA A 42 14.19 -7.86 3.95
CA ALA A 42 13.74 -6.47 3.91
C ALA A 42 12.58 -6.21 4.89
N LEU A 43 11.67 -7.19 5.10
CA LEU A 43 10.61 -7.11 6.13
C LEU A 43 11.17 -6.96 7.56
N GLY A 44 12.43 -7.33 7.80
CA GLY A 44 13.12 -7.04 9.06
C GLY A 44 13.36 -5.54 9.32
N LEU A 45 13.13 -4.67 8.33
CA LEU A 45 13.14 -3.21 8.50
C LEU A 45 11.74 -2.73 8.91
N PRO A 46 11.52 -2.24 10.14
CA PRO A 46 10.17 -1.91 10.65
C PRO A 46 9.41 -0.92 9.78
N ILE A 47 10.10 0.08 9.24
CA ILE A 47 9.47 1.08 8.39
C ILE A 47 8.99 0.48 7.06
N LEU A 48 9.72 -0.46 6.48
CA LEU A 48 9.32 -1.14 5.25
C LEU A 48 8.13 -2.06 5.53
N GLN A 49 8.20 -2.83 6.61
CA GLN A 49 7.09 -3.67 7.05
C GLN A 49 5.82 -2.81 7.23
N ASN A 50 5.94 -1.70 7.97
CA ASN A 50 4.80 -0.79 8.19
C ASN A 50 4.25 -0.22 6.88
N CYS A 51 5.10 0.19 5.93
CA CYS A 51 4.63 0.68 4.62
C CYS A 51 3.84 -0.39 3.85
N VAL A 52 4.34 -1.63 3.82
CA VAL A 52 3.68 -2.72 3.10
C VAL A 52 2.39 -3.14 3.77
N THR A 53 2.40 -3.31 5.09
CA THR A 53 1.20 -3.72 5.85
C THR A 53 0.14 -2.64 5.81
N LEU A 54 0.51 -1.36 5.98
CA LEU A 54 -0.45 -0.25 5.91
C LEU A 54 -1.22 -0.24 4.58
N LEU A 55 -0.54 -0.43 3.44
CA LEU A 55 -1.20 -0.51 2.14
C LEU A 55 -2.05 -1.77 1.99
N ALA A 56 -1.55 -2.91 2.47
CA ALA A 56 -2.22 -4.19 2.34
C ALA A 56 -3.48 -4.26 3.21
N GLU A 57 -3.38 -3.89 4.46
CA GLU A 57 -4.48 -3.84 5.43
C GLU A 57 -5.54 -2.80 5.01
N THR A 58 -5.10 -1.61 4.58
CA THR A 58 -6.05 -0.59 4.12
C THR A 58 -6.81 -1.06 2.88
N LEU A 59 -6.14 -1.70 1.93
CA LEU A 59 -6.83 -2.26 0.75
C LEU A 59 -7.79 -3.40 1.14
N GLY A 60 -7.36 -4.29 2.05
CA GLY A 60 -8.17 -5.41 2.55
C GLY A 60 -9.45 -4.96 3.25
N GLN A 61 -9.41 -3.82 3.96
CA GLN A 61 -10.57 -3.24 4.65
C GLN A 61 -11.61 -2.63 3.70
N LEU A 62 -11.23 -2.33 2.44
CA LEU A 62 -12.17 -1.72 1.50
C LEU A 62 -13.21 -2.73 1.03
N PRO A 63 -14.51 -2.43 1.13
CA PRO A 63 -15.52 -3.24 0.49
C PRO A 63 -15.29 -3.28 -1.03
N CYS A 64 -15.06 -4.47 -1.56
CA CYS A 64 -14.94 -4.73 -3.00
C CYS A 64 -16.27 -5.33 -3.47
N GLU A 65 -16.92 -4.67 -4.39
CA GLU A 65 -18.24 -5.07 -4.87
C GLU A 65 -18.31 -5.09 -6.39
N MET A 66 -19.17 -5.97 -6.91
CA MET A 66 -19.49 -6.03 -8.32
C MET A 66 -20.82 -5.36 -8.57
N TYR A 67 -20.85 -4.52 -9.61
CA TYR A 67 -22.03 -3.77 -10.01
C TYR A 67 -22.38 -4.06 -11.46
N ARG A 68 -23.68 -4.01 -11.74
CA ARG A 68 -24.26 -3.98 -13.08
C ARG A 68 -24.56 -2.54 -13.49
N ARG A 69 -24.16 -2.15 -14.70
CA ARG A 69 -24.52 -0.84 -15.28
C ARG A 69 -25.96 -0.88 -15.74
N LEU A 70 -26.70 0.13 -15.34
CA LEU A 70 -28.06 0.37 -15.80
C LEU A 70 -28.11 1.60 -16.71
N ASP A 71 -29.24 1.81 -17.35
CA ASP A 71 -29.48 2.99 -18.18
C ASP A 71 -29.32 4.30 -17.37
N LYS A 72 -28.95 5.37 -18.05
CA LYS A 72 -28.77 6.72 -17.47
C LYS A 72 -27.69 6.82 -16.38
N GLY A 73 -26.69 5.93 -16.42
CA GLY A 73 -25.56 5.96 -15.47
C GLY A 73 -25.88 5.42 -14.06
N GLN A 74 -27.03 4.79 -13.88
CA GLN A 74 -27.37 4.10 -12.64
C GLN A 74 -26.61 2.79 -12.54
N ARG A 75 -26.50 2.24 -11.31
CA ARG A 75 -25.87 0.96 -11.03
C ARG A 75 -26.62 0.19 -9.96
N GLU A 76 -26.58 -1.12 -10.03
CA GLU A 76 -27.09 -2.02 -9.01
C GLU A 76 -26.05 -3.08 -8.64
N ALA A 77 -26.11 -3.62 -7.43
CA ALA A 77 -25.22 -4.71 -7.01
C ALA A 77 -25.54 -5.98 -7.82
N ALA A 78 -24.50 -6.55 -8.44
CA ALA A 78 -24.62 -7.72 -9.30
C ALA A 78 -24.62 -9.03 -8.48
N ILE A 79 -25.50 -9.17 -7.49
CA ILE A 79 -25.54 -10.29 -6.55
C ILE A 79 -25.73 -11.66 -7.21
N ASN A 80 -26.33 -11.70 -8.39
CA ASN A 80 -26.60 -12.92 -9.13
C ASN A 80 -25.44 -13.33 -10.05
N HIS A 81 -24.37 -12.53 -10.15
CA HIS A 81 -23.22 -12.86 -10.97
C HIS A 81 -22.32 -13.88 -10.25
N PRO A 82 -21.86 -14.97 -10.90
CA PRO A 82 -21.07 -16.01 -10.25
C PRO A 82 -19.81 -15.53 -9.54
N ALA A 83 -19.13 -14.50 -10.05
CA ALA A 83 -17.95 -13.94 -9.43
C ALA A 83 -18.26 -13.02 -8.21
N TYR A 84 -19.52 -12.68 -7.95
CA TYR A 84 -19.89 -11.84 -6.81
C TYR A 84 -19.53 -12.49 -5.48
N ASP A 85 -19.89 -13.78 -5.30
CA ASP A 85 -19.62 -14.52 -4.07
C ASP A 85 -18.12 -14.68 -3.80
N VAL A 86 -17.33 -14.90 -4.85
CA VAL A 86 -15.87 -15.02 -4.77
C VAL A 86 -15.22 -13.72 -4.30
N LEU A 87 -15.74 -12.58 -4.75
CA LEU A 87 -15.22 -11.26 -4.38
C LEU A 87 -15.69 -10.81 -2.99
N ARG A 88 -16.97 -11.08 -2.68
CA ARG A 88 -17.65 -10.48 -1.51
C ARG A 88 -17.59 -11.35 -0.27
N TYR A 89 -17.68 -12.66 -0.42
CA TYR A 89 -17.85 -13.57 0.72
C TYR A 89 -16.67 -14.51 0.91
N GLN A 90 -16.25 -15.22 -0.13
CA GLN A 90 -15.24 -16.26 0.04
C GLN A 90 -14.44 -16.51 -1.25
N PRO A 91 -13.21 -15.98 -1.34
CA PRO A 91 -12.37 -16.17 -2.52
C PRO A 91 -11.87 -17.61 -2.71
N ASN A 92 -11.75 -18.37 -1.62
CA ASN A 92 -11.37 -19.80 -1.64
C ASN A 92 -11.79 -20.48 -0.34
N GLY A 93 -11.51 -21.78 -0.20
CA GLY A 93 -11.99 -22.61 0.92
C GLY A 93 -11.43 -22.27 2.30
N PHE A 94 -10.47 -21.34 2.44
CA PHE A 94 -9.85 -21.02 3.74
C PHE A 94 -9.61 -19.53 4.02
N GLN A 95 -9.64 -18.65 3.00
CA GLN A 95 -9.40 -17.22 3.18
C GLN A 95 -10.70 -16.42 3.14
N THR A 96 -10.74 -15.38 3.97
CA THR A 96 -11.71 -14.29 3.83
C THR A 96 -11.31 -13.35 2.69
N PRO A 97 -12.21 -12.51 2.15
CA PRO A 97 -11.85 -11.48 1.17
C PRO A 97 -10.76 -10.53 1.67
N TYR A 98 -10.81 -10.16 2.95
CA TYR A 98 -9.79 -9.34 3.60
C TYR A 98 -8.40 -10.00 3.50
N GLU A 99 -8.27 -11.24 3.97
CA GLU A 99 -6.99 -11.97 3.99
C GLU A 99 -6.46 -12.20 2.57
N TYR A 100 -7.32 -12.44 1.60
CA TYR A 100 -6.94 -12.60 0.20
C TYR A 100 -6.38 -11.31 -0.39
N LEU A 101 -7.06 -10.18 -0.18
CA LEU A 101 -6.65 -8.87 -0.67
C LEU A 101 -5.37 -8.39 0.01
N GLU A 102 -5.27 -8.55 1.34
CA GLU A 102 -4.09 -8.24 2.13
C GLU A 102 -2.87 -9.04 1.64
N CYS A 103 -2.99 -10.35 1.49
CA CYS A 103 -1.94 -11.22 1.00
C CYS A 103 -1.51 -10.84 -0.44
N THR A 104 -2.48 -10.60 -1.31
CA THR A 104 -2.23 -10.22 -2.71
C THR A 104 -1.53 -8.86 -2.79
N GLN A 105 -1.99 -7.87 -2.03
CA GLN A 105 -1.37 -6.54 -1.99
C GLN A 105 0.02 -6.60 -1.34
N GLY A 106 0.20 -7.36 -0.28
CA GLY A 106 1.49 -7.58 0.37
C GLY A 106 2.52 -8.19 -0.58
N ALA A 107 2.13 -9.22 -1.32
CA ALA A 107 2.98 -9.84 -2.35
C ALA A 107 3.34 -8.85 -3.46
N ALA A 108 2.37 -8.10 -3.98
CA ALA A 108 2.60 -7.08 -4.98
C ALA A 108 3.49 -5.95 -4.46
N GLY A 109 3.30 -5.53 -3.20
CA GLY A 109 4.11 -4.50 -2.54
C GLY A 109 5.57 -4.91 -2.32
N LEU A 110 5.84 -6.18 -2.04
CA LEU A 110 7.19 -6.69 -1.80
C LEU A 110 7.92 -7.10 -3.08
N ARG A 111 7.22 -7.82 -3.96
CA ARG A 111 7.82 -8.50 -5.12
C ARG A 111 7.46 -7.86 -6.45
N GLY A 112 6.67 -6.78 -6.42
CA GLY A 112 6.17 -6.10 -7.62
C GLY A 112 5.09 -6.87 -8.38
N ASN A 113 4.76 -8.09 -7.93
CA ASN A 113 3.80 -8.98 -8.58
C ASN A 113 3.03 -9.77 -7.52
N ALA A 114 1.78 -10.11 -7.83
CA ALA A 114 1.02 -11.08 -7.08
C ALA A 114 0.26 -11.96 -8.06
N TYR A 115 0.25 -13.26 -7.80
CA TYR A 115 -0.35 -14.27 -8.67
C TYR A 115 -1.36 -15.08 -7.91
N SER A 116 -2.52 -15.34 -8.52
CA SER A 116 -3.48 -16.32 -8.04
C SER A 116 -3.94 -17.19 -9.19
N PHE A 117 -4.04 -18.50 -8.95
CA PHE A 117 -4.68 -19.39 -9.89
C PHE A 117 -6.19 -19.19 -9.81
N ILE A 118 -6.82 -19.07 -10.98
CA ILE A 118 -8.26 -18.89 -11.10
C ILE A 118 -8.88 -20.27 -11.38
N ASP A 119 -9.64 -20.77 -10.44
CA ASP A 119 -10.47 -21.94 -10.66
C ASP A 119 -11.77 -21.51 -11.36
N ARG A 120 -12.12 -22.24 -12.44
CA ARG A 120 -13.27 -21.90 -13.29
C ARG A 120 -14.16 -23.10 -13.51
N ARG A 121 -15.45 -22.84 -13.61
CA ARG A 121 -16.42 -23.82 -14.13
C ARG A 121 -16.23 -24.03 -15.64
N ASP A 122 -16.93 -25.03 -16.16
CA ASP A 122 -16.97 -25.32 -17.60
C ASP A 122 -17.54 -24.17 -18.44
N ASP A 123 -18.42 -23.36 -17.85
CA ASP A 123 -18.96 -22.14 -18.46
C ASP A 123 -17.97 -20.96 -18.48
N GLY A 124 -16.79 -21.12 -17.89
CA GLY A 124 -15.73 -20.13 -17.80
C GLY A 124 -15.84 -19.16 -16.61
N ASN A 125 -16.89 -19.26 -15.80
CA ASN A 125 -17.07 -18.42 -14.62
C ASN A 125 -16.09 -18.79 -13.50
N VAL A 126 -15.67 -17.77 -12.73
CA VAL A 126 -14.76 -17.93 -11.59
C VAL A 126 -15.47 -18.61 -10.43
N VAL A 127 -14.82 -19.59 -9.83
CA VAL A 127 -15.30 -20.33 -8.64
C VAL A 127 -14.43 -20.05 -7.43
N ALA A 128 -13.10 -19.98 -7.62
CA ALA A 128 -12.17 -19.73 -6.54
C ALA A 128 -10.87 -19.08 -7.03
N LEU A 129 -10.16 -18.44 -6.10
CA LEU A 129 -8.89 -17.77 -6.32
C LEU A 129 -7.86 -18.33 -5.34
N TRP A 130 -6.84 -19.00 -5.86
CA TRP A 130 -5.79 -19.63 -5.06
C TRP A 130 -4.49 -18.85 -5.17
N PRO A 131 -4.05 -18.12 -4.12
CA PRO A 131 -2.79 -17.41 -4.13
C PRO A 131 -1.61 -18.35 -4.42
N LEU A 132 -0.70 -17.90 -5.29
CA LEU A 132 0.49 -18.63 -5.68
C LEU A 132 1.74 -18.02 -5.06
N ASN A 133 2.70 -18.86 -4.69
CA ASN A 133 4.01 -18.38 -4.28
C ASN A 133 4.73 -17.76 -5.49
N ASN A 134 5.07 -16.48 -5.40
CA ASN A 134 5.72 -15.72 -6.47
C ASN A 134 7.02 -16.35 -6.95
N ASP A 135 7.81 -16.97 -6.06
CA ASP A 135 9.09 -17.58 -6.41
C ASP A 135 8.93 -18.83 -7.29
N LYS A 136 7.72 -19.38 -7.32
CA LYS A 136 7.39 -20.56 -8.11
C LYS A 136 6.68 -20.22 -9.43
N VAL A 137 6.44 -18.94 -9.72
CA VAL A 137 5.75 -18.50 -10.94
C VAL A 137 6.74 -17.84 -11.88
N GLN A 138 6.90 -18.43 -13.07
CA GLN A 138 7.68 -17.86 -14.16
C GLN A 138 6.73 -17.32 -15.22
N VAL A 139 6.90 -16.04 -15.58
CA VAL A 139 6.12 -15.42 -16.65
C VAL A 139 6.85 -15.60 -17.98
N LEU A 140 6.16 -16.14 -18.96
CA LEU A 140 6.63 -16.43 -20.31
C LEU A 140 5.84 -15.58 -21.31
N ARG A 141 6.47 -15.23 -22.41
CA ARG A 141 5.83 -14.57 -23.54
C ARG A 141 5.58 -15.59 -24.63
N GLY A 142 4.34 -15.73 -25.07
CA GLY A 142 3.97 -16.54 -26.21
C GLY A 142 4.30 -15.89 -27.54
N GLY A 143 4.29 -16.68 -28.63
CA GLY A 143 4.42 -16.17 -29.98
C GLY A 143 3.26 -15.24 -30.41
N ASP A 144 2.12 -15.36 -29.76
CA ASP A 144 0.93 -14.49 -29.85
C ASP A 144 1.04 -13.19 -29.05
N MET A 145 2.22 -12.92 -28.46
CA MET A 145 2.50 -11.79 -27.58
C MET A 145 1.75 -11.81 -26.24
N LEU A 146 0.97 -12.86 -25.94
CA LEU A 146 0.27 -12.98 -24.65
C LEU A 146 1.17 -13.58 -23.57
N PRO A 147 0.93 -13.24 -22.29
CA PRO A 147 1.64 -13.87 -21.18
C PRO A 147 1.11 -15.27 -20.90
N TYR A 148 2.05 -16.18 -20.67
CA TYR A 148 1.83 -17.53 -20.16
C TYR A 148 2.57 -17.68 -18.84
N TYR A 149 2.09 -18.57 -17.97
CA TYR A 149 2.63 -18.74 -16.63
C TYR A 149 3.05 -20.18 -16.38
N ARG A 150 4.29 -20.39 -15.99
CA ARG A 150 4.79 -21.71 -15.58
C ARG A 150 4.87 -21.74 -14.06
N ILE A 151 4.16 -22.67 -13.44
CA ILE A 151 4.09 -22.82 -11.99
C ILE A 151 4.94 -24.00 -11.56
N SER A 152 5.89 -23.80 -10.65
CA SER A 152 6.78 -24.86 -10.09
C SER A 152 7.46 -25.73 -11.16
N GLY A 153 7.83 -25.14 -12.31
CA GLY A 153 8.48 -25.87 -13.40
C GLY A 153 7.55 -26.74 -14.24
N GLY A 154 6.25 -26.76 -13.94
CA GLY A 154 5.24 -27.53 -14.69
C GLY A 154 4.93 -26.98 -16.09
N GLU A 155 3.85 -27.44 -16.68
CA GLU A 155 3.37 -26.89 -17.94
C GLU A 155 2.95 -25.42 -17.83
N ALA A 156 3.14 -24.70 -18.95
CA ALA A 156 2.72 -23.29 -19.00
C ALA A 156 1.19 -23.21 -19.16
N VAL A 157 0.56 -22.44 -18.29
CA VAL A 157 -0.88 -22.16 -18.32
C VAL A 157 -1.14 -20.79 -18.95
N PRO A 158 -2.24 -20.63 -19.69
CA PRO A 158 -2.57 -19.37 -20.35
C PRO A 158 -3.01 -18.30 -19.32
N MET A 159 -2.88 -17.03 -19.73
CA MET A 159 -3.21 -15.85 -18.95
C MET A 159 -4.61 -15.90 -18.31
N ARG A 160 -5.60 -16.49 -18.98
CA ARG A 160 -6.98 -16.61 -18.48
C ARG A 160 -7.12 -17.40 -17.18
N MET A 161 -6.12 -18.23 -16.84
CA MET A 161 -6.11 -19.05 -15.62
C MET A 161 -5.38 -18.40 -14.46
N ILE A 162 -4.80 -17.23 -14.66
CA ILE A 162 -4.00 -16.55 -13.64
C ILE A 162 -4.50 -15.12 -13.45
N HIS A 163 -4.87 -14.79 -12.22
CA HIS A 163 -5.02 -13.39 -11.80
C HIS A 163 -3.64 -12.84 -11.46
N HIS A 164 -3.21 -11.82 -12.20
CA HIS A 164 -1.90 -11.22 -12.04
C HIS A 164 -2.05 -9.71 -11.76
N VAL A 165 -1.75 -9.31 -10.54
CA VAL A 165 -1.63 -7.92 -10.11
C VAL A 165 -0.17 -7.51 -10.21
N ARG A 166 0.12 -6.43 -10.95
CA ARG A 166 1.48 -5.95 -11.21
C ARG A 166 1.68 -4.55 -10.69
N TRP A 167 2.85 -4.28 -10.15
CA TRP A 167 3.30 -2.93 -9.91
C TRP A 167 3.75 -2.26 -11.23
N PHE A 168 4.59 -1.24 -11.12
CA PHE A 168 5.21 -0.59 -12.27
C PHE A 168 6.05 -1.60 -13.07
N SER A 169 5.87 -1.62 -14.37
CA SER A 169 6.52 -2.57 -15.27
C SER A 169 7.19 -1.82 -16.43
N THR A 170 8.41 -2.21 -16.77
CA THR A 170 9.15 -1.67 -17.92
C THR A 170 9.08 -2.59 -19.14
N ASN A 171 8.75 -3.87 -18.92
CA ASN A 171 8.66 -4.88 -19.98
C ASN A 171 7.22 -5.29 -20.31
N HIS A 172 6.22 -4.66 -19.71
CA HIS A 172 4.79 -4.90 -19.85
C HIS A 172 4.27 -6.26 -19.31
N TYR A 173 5.13 -7.21 -19.02
CA TYR A 173 4.76 -8.57 -18.59
C TYR A 173 4.90 -8.76 -17.07
N VAL A 174 5.97 -8.21 -16.48
CA VAL A 174 6.32 -8.43 -15.08
C VAL A 174 6.51 -7.08 -14.39
N GLY A 175 5.94 -6.90 -13.22
CA GLY A 175 6.15 -5.74 -12.36
C GLY A 175 7.54 -5.78 -11.74
N LEU A 176 8.18 -4.63 -11.59
CA LEU A 176 9.47 -4.51 -10.92
C LEU A 176 9.31 -4.68 -9.42
N SER A 177 10.18 -5.49 -8.81
CA SER A 177 10.24 -5.60 -7.36
C SER A 177 10.83 -4.31 -6.77
N PRO A 178 10.12 -3.60 -5.87
CA PRO A 178 10.68 -2.42 -5.22
C PRO A 178 11.91 -2.78 -4.36
N ILE A 179 11.93 -3.99 -3.82
CA ILE A 179 13.07 -4.48 -3.01
C ILE A 179 14.32 -4.67 -3.88
N GLU A 180 14.17 -5.25 -5.07
CA GLU A 180 15.30 -5.43 -6.00
C GLU A 180 15.79 -4.09 -6.56
N VAL A 181 14.87 -3.19 -6.93
CA VAL A 181 15.21 -1.85 -7.47
C VAL A 181 15.96 -1.00 -6.45
N HIS A 182 15.57 -1.08 -5.18
CA HIS A 182 16.15 -0.28 -4.09
C HIS A 182 17.07 -1.09 -3.17
N ALA A 183 17.65 -2.20 -3.68
CA ALA A 183 18.49 -3.09 -2.89
C ALA A 183 19.70 -2.37 -2.26
N GLU A 184 20.24 -1.32 -2.91
CA GLU A 184 21.35 -0.53 -2.39
C GLU A 184 20.97 0.20 -1.09
N SER A 185 19.88 0.98 -1.13
CA SER A 185 19.40 1.72 0.05
C SER A 185 18.95 0.80 1.19
N LEU A 186 18.25 -0.29 0.84
CA LEU A 186 17.80 -1.27 1.82
C LEU A 186 18.97 -2.06 2.45
N GLY A 187 19.97 -2.40 1.64
CA GLY A 187 21.18 -3.08 2.12
C GLY A 187 22.01 -2.20 3.04
N LEU A 188 22.12 -0.91 2.74
CA LEU A 188 22.77 0.05 3.64
C LEU A 188 22.05 0.11 4.99
N ALA A 189 20.70 0.21 4.99
CA ALA A 189 19.92 0.20 6.22
C ALA A 189 20.14 -1.05 7.06
N GLN A 190 20.15 -2.22 6.41
CA GLN A 190 20.40 -3.49 7.09
C GLN A 190 21.83 -3.57 7.65
N ALA A 191 22.84 -3.14 6.88
CA ALA A 191 24.23 -3.09 7.28
C ALA A 191 24.42 -2.21 8.52
N VAL A 192 23.84 -1.01 8.52
CA VAL A 192 23.92 -0.07 9.64
C VAL A 192 23.28 -0.66 10.89
N ARG A 193 22.11 -1.31 10.79
CA ARG A 193 21.46 -1.98 11.92
C ARG A 193 22.29 -3.14 12.47
N GLN A 194 22.87 -3.95 11.58
CA GLN A 194 23.76 -5.05 11.99
C GLN A 194 25.01 -4.53 12.68
N TYR A 195 25.62 -3.47 12.13
CA TYR A 195 26.78 -2.82 12.75
C TYR A 195 26.43 -2.30 14.15
N THR A 196 25.34 -1.54 14.27
CA THR A 196 24.88 -1.01 15.55
C THR A 196 24.61 -2.14 16.56
N GLY A 197 23.89 -3.19 16.14
CA GLY A 197 23.61 -4.35 17.00
C GLY A 197 24.89 -5.06 17.48
N LYS A 198 25.86 -5.28 16.59
CA LYS A 198 27.15 -5.88 16.94
C LYS A 198 27.95 -4.96 17.86
N SER A 199 27.94 -3.64 17.61
CA SER A 199 28.62 -2.67 18.48
C SER A 199 28.07 -2.72 19.89
N PHE A 200 26.74 -2.77 20.07
CA PHE A 200 26.13 -2.93 21.39
C PHE A 200 26.43 -4.29 22.03
N ALA A 201 26.37 -5.38 21.25
CA ALA A 201 26.68 -6.72 21.76
C ALA A 201 28.12 -6.86 22.23
N ASN A 202 29.07 -6.24 21.54
CA ASN A 202 30.49 -6.27 21.88
C ASN A 202 30.90 -5.22 22.92
N GLY A 203 29.98 -4.40 23.40
CA GLY A 203 30.23 -3.33 24.36
C GLY A 203 30.92 -2.12 23.72
N VAL A 204 30.13 -1.17 23.28
CA VAL A 204 30.57 0.11 22.64
C VAL A 204 31.56 0.90 23.49
N THR A 205 31.66 0.59 24.77
CA THR A 205 32.43 1.34 25.78
C THR A 205 33.90 0.97 25.91
N VAL A 206 34.40 -0.01 25.17
CA VAL A 206 35.80 -0.50 25.37
C VAL A 206 36.68 -0.28 24.14
N SER A 207 36.30 0.56 23.20
CA SER A 207 37.20 1.01 22.15
C SER A 207 38.17 2.06 22.74
N GLY A 208 39.25 1.62 23.30
CA GLY A 208 40.29 2.46 23.86
C GLY A 208 41.65 1.78 23.82
N VAL A 209 42.67 2.56 24.00
CA VAL A 209 44.05 2.05 24.07
C VAL A 209 44.47 2.03 25.56
N ILE A 210 44.95 0.88 26.00
CA ILE A 210 45.62 0.78 27.31
C ILE A 210 47.07 1.15 27.08
N GLU A 211 47.50 2.30 27.58
CA GLU A 211 48.88 2.76 27.51
C GLU A 211 49.63 2.38 28.77
N ARG A 212 50.86 1.86 28.63
CA ARG A 212 51.80 1.68 29.73
C ARG A 212 52.86 2.80 29.70
N PRO A 213 53.39 3.20 30.87
CA PRO A 213 54.47 4.15 30.92
C PRO A 213 55.70 3.64 30.14
N ARG A 214 56.43 4.56 29.52
CA ARG A 214 57.62 4.19 28.73
C ARG A 214 58.74 3.56 29.56
N GLU A 215 58.78 3.82 30.85
CA GLU A 215 59.74 3.29 31.81
C GLU A 215 59.39 1.85 32.26
N ALA A 216 58.20 1.38 32.02
CA ALA A 216 57.77 0.03 32.39
C ALA A 216 58.46 -1.02 31.48
N PRO A 217 58.97 -2.15 32.00
CA PRO A 217 59.57 -3.21 31.19
C PRO A 217 58.61 -3.69 30.09
N ALA A 218 59.08 -3.86 28.85
CA ALA A 218 58.26 -4.35 27.77
C ALA A 218 57.76 -5.78 28.08
N ILE A 219 56.45 -6.01 27.85
CA ILE A 219 55.88 -7.37 27.92
C ILE A 219 56.39 -8.11 26.67
N LYS A 220 57.34 -9.02 26.86
CA LYS A 220 58.00 -9.77 25.79
C LYS A 220 57.18 -10.97 25.31
N ASP A 221 56.21 -11.41 26.10
CA ASP A 221 55.39 -12.57 25.81
C ASP A 221 54.03 -12.14 25.22
N GLN A 222 53.81 -12.53 23.97
CA GLN A 222 52.53 -12.24 23.27
C GLN A 222 51.34 -12.87 24.01
N GLY A 223 51.50 -14.07 24.60
CA GLY A 223 50.45 -14.74 25.34
C GLY A 223 50.01 -13.97 26.60
N SER A 224 50.91 -13.17 27.20
CA SER A 224 50.55 -12.27 28.30
C SER A 224 49.77 -11.04 27.83
N ILE A 225 50.09 -10.53 26.65
CA ILE A 225 49.31 -9.43 26.04
C ILE A 225 47.90 -9.91 25.71
N ASP A 226 47.79 -11.06 25.05
CA ASP A 226 46.49 -11.65 24.66
C ASP A 226 45.61 -11.93 25.89
N LYS A 227 46.20 -12.45 26.97
CA LYS A 227 45.49 -12.64 28.26
C LYS A 227 44.96 -11.34 28.86
N ILE A 228 45.70 -10.25 28.78
CA ILE A 228 45.27 -8.95 29.29
C ILE A 228 44.08 -8.44 28.46
N VAL A 229 44.16 -8.55 27.13
CA VAL A 229 43.10 -8.14 26.21
C VAL A 229 41.83 -8.98 26.40
N ASP A 230 41.98 -10.30 26.51
CA ASP A 230 40.85 -11.22 26.72
C ASP A 230 40.19 -11.01 28.09
N GLN A 231 40.96 -10.84 29.16
CA GLN A 231 40.44 -10.55 30.50
C GLN A 231 39.74 -9.20 30.55
N TRP A 232 40.25 -8.22 29.81
CA TRP A 232 39.60 -6.93 29.68
C TRP A 232 38.25 -7.07 28.97
N GLY A 233 38.21 -7.76 27.81
CA GLY A 233 36.99 -8.05 27.04
C GLY A 233 35.95 -8.80 27.88
N GLN A 234 36.36 -9.82 28.65
CA GLN A 234 35.46 -10.60 29.50
C GLN A 234 34.90 -9.81 30.69
N LYS A 235 35.70 -8.94 31.32
CA LYS A 235 35.32 -8.19 32.53
C LYS A 235 34.56 -6.92 32.24
N PHE A 236 34.83 -6.25 31.11
CA PHE A 236 34.33 -4.93 30.79
C PHE A 236 33.57 -4.88 29.46
N GLY A 237 33.63 -5.93 28.64
CA GLY A 237 32.86 -6.07 27.41
C GLY A 237 31.42 -6.52 27.68
N GLY A 238 30.49 -6.12 26.81
CA GLY A 238 29.07 -6.53 26.85
C GLY A 238 28.18 -5.62 27.70
N MET A 239 26.87 -5.69 27.43
CA MET A 239 25.86 -4.85 28.11
C MET A 239 25.77 -5.08 29.61
N ASP A 240 26.02 -6.31 30.08
CA ASP A 240 25.96 -6.68 31.49
C ASP A 240 27.13 -6.09 32.31
N ASN A 241 28.19 -5.66 31.64
CA ASN A 241 29.37 -5.08 32.25
C ASN A 241 29.46 -3.54 32.10
N ALA A 242 28.49 -2.93 31.46
CA ALA A 242 28.39 -1.47 31.25
C ALA A 242 28.25 -0.79 32.62
N LYS A 243 29.22 -0.06 33.11
CA LYS A 243 29.32 0.66 34.39
C LYS A 243 30.23 -0.02 35.43
N LYS A 244 30.93 -1.09 35.11
CA LYS A 244 31.95 -1.66 36.03
C LYS A 244 33.18 -0.75 36.08
N VAL A 245 33.71 -0.54 37.28
CA VAL A 245 34.92 0.24 37.49
C VAL A 245 36.14 -0.63 37.21
N ALA A 246 37.05 -0.15 36.35
CA ALA A 246 38.29 -0.81 36.03
C ALA A 246 39.41 -0.33 36.95
N LEU A 247 40.12 -1.24 37.56
CA LEU A 247 41.37 -0.93 38.30
C LEU A 247 42.54 -1.21 37.35
N LEU A 248 43.29 -0.17 37.00
CA LEU A 248 44.51 -0.24 36.21
C LEU A 248 45.71 -0.30 37.13
N GLN A 249 46.61 -1.23 36.90
CA GLN A 249 47.84 -1.43 37.68
C GLN A 249 49.09 -0.95 36.93
N GLU A 250 50.21 -0.81 37.61
CA GLU A 250 51.51 -0.50 37.00
C GLU A 250 51.54 0.79 36.18
N GLY A 251 50.75 1.80 36.56
CA GLY A 251 50.73 3.08 35.87
C GLY A 251 50.07 3.06 34.50
N MET A 252 49.34 1.99 34.16
CA MET A 252 48.58 1.92 32.91
C MET A 252 47.47 2.98 32.89
N THR A 253 47.27 3.61 31.75
CA THR A 253 46.18 4.58 31.52
C THR A 253 45.31 4.09 30.40
N PHE A 254 44.00 4.21 30.57
CA PHE A 254 42.99 3.95 29.51
C PHE A 254 42.65 5.23 28.82
N LYS A 255 42.91 5.27 27.52
CA LYS A 255 42.45 6.40 26.67
C LYS A 255 41.29 5.91 25.77
N PRO A 256 40.08 6.36 26.00
CA PRO A 256 38.98 6.04 25.11
C PRO A 256 39.25 6.64 23.70
N VAL A 257 39.11 5.84 22.66
CA VAL A 257 39.03 6.36 21.31
C VAL A 257 37.58 6.82 21.13
N SER A 258 37.36 8.13 21.22
CA SER A 258 36.00 8.69 21.16
C SER A 258 35.39 8.49 19.78
N MET A 259 34.27 7.75 19.71
CA MET A 259 33.47 7.55 18.52
C MET A 259 32.29 8.54 18.40
N ASN A 260 32.36 9.70 19.06
CA ASN A 260 31.23 10.63 19.18
C ASN A 260 30.62 11.14 17.84
N ASN A 261 31.34 11.10 16.73
CA ASN A 261 30.80 11.51 15.43
C ASN A 261 30.09 10.36 14.68
N VAL A 262 30.52 9.10 14.88
CA VAL A 262 29.99 7.94 14.17
C VAL A 262 28.54 7.65 14.58
N ASP A 263 28.21 7.80 15.86
CA ASP A 263 26.85 7.53 16.37
C ASP A 263 25.81 8.54 15.84
N ALA A 264 26.21 9.80 15.71
CA ALA A 264 25.35 10.83 15.13
C ALA A 264 25.12 10.61 13.62
N GLU A 265 26.16 10.18 12.89
CA GLU A 265 26.07 9.84 11.47
C GLU A 265 25.19 8.59 11.24
N VAL A 266 25.33 7.57 12.09
CA VAL A 266 24.49 6.35 12.05
C VAL A 266 23.01 6.69 12.20
N LEU A 267 22.65 7.54 13.16
CA LEU A 267 21.27 8.01 13.32
C LEU A 267 20.79 8.83 12.11
N GLY A 268 21.66 9.64 11.51
CA GLY A 268 21.38 10.37 10.27
C GLY A 268 21.06 9.44 9.11
N ILE A 269 21.89 8.41 8.91
CA ILE A 269 21.69 7.39 7.86
C ILE A 269 20.36 6.65 8.06
N LEU A 270 20.04 6.21 9.28
CA LEU A 270 18.78 5.52 9.58
C LEU A 270 17.56 6.39 9.30
N LYS A 271 17.58 7.67 9.65
CA LYS A 271 16.50 8.61 9.34
C LYS A 271 16.33 8.82 7.84
N THR A 272 17.42 9.04 7.11
CA THR A 272 17.38 9.23 5.65
C THR A 272 16.86 7.98 4.95
N THR A 273 17.34 6.81 5.34
CA THR A 273 16.89 5.54 4.77
C THR A 273 15.41 5.28 5.06
N GLY A 274 14.93 5.63 6.26
CA GLY A 274 13.50 5.57 6.58
C GLY A 274 12.66 6.45 5.68
N THR A 275 13.12 7.66 5.41
CA THR A 275 12.48 8.59 4.48
C THR A 275 12.42 8.03 3.06
N ASP A 276 13.51 7.43 2.58
CA ASP A 276 13.57 6.86 1.24
C ASP A 276 12.64 5.65 1.09
N ILE A 277 12.52 4.80 2.10
CA ILE A 277 11.58 3.68 2.11
C ILE A 277 10.13 4.20 2.01
N ALA A 278 9.74 5.21 2.79
CA ALA A 278 8.40 5.80 2.72
C ALA A 278 8.11 6.39 1.32
N ARG A 279 9.12 7.00 0.67
CA ARG A 279 9.01 7.52 -0.71
C ARG A 279 8.77 6.42 -1.75
N ILE A 280 9.38 5.24 -1.60
CA ILE A 280 9.16 4.08 -2.49
C ILE A 280 7.67 3.76 -2.57
N TYR A 281 6.99 3.74 -1.42
CA TYR A 281 5.56 3.42 -1.31
C TYR A 281 4.66 4.65 -1.40
N LYS A 282 5.22 5.87 -1.53
CA LYS A 282 4.50 7.15 -1.58
C LYS A 282 3.65 7.42 -0.33
N ILE A 283 4.06 6.88 0.80
CA ILE A 283 3.35 7.06 2.07
C ILE A 283 3.90 8.32 2.76
N PRO A 284 3.02 9.22 3.23
CA PRO A 284 3.45 10.38 4.01
C PRO A 284 4.23 9.95 5.26
N LEU A 285 5.41 10.55 5.46
CA LEU A 285 6.31 10.20 6.57
C LEU A 285 5.64 10.18 7.95
N PRO A 286 4.78 11.15 8.32
CA PRO A 286 4.12 11.12 9.62
C PRO A 286 3.24 9.89 9.86
N MET A 287 2.81 9.19 8.83
CA MET A 287 2.00 7.96 8.97
C MET A 287 2.84 6.71 9.28
N VAL A 288 4.15 6.75 9.02
CA VAL A 288 5.07 5.63 9.26
C VAL A 288 6.18 5.96 10.24
N ASN A 289 6.32 7.24 10.59
CA ASN A 289 7.35 7.73 11.49
C ASN A 289 6.72 8.80 12.39
N ASP A 290 6.83 8.69 13.69
CA ASP A 290 6.34 9.51 14.79
C ASP A 290 5.53 10.77 14.46
N LEU A 291 4.33 10.81 15.02
CA LEU A 291 3.37 11.94 14.97
C LEU A 291 3.77 13.13 15.85
N GLU A 292 5.00 13.22 16.34
CA GLU A 292 5.41 14.22 17.34
C GLU A 292 5.14 15.70 16.97
N LYS A 293 4.74 16.01 15.74
CA LYS A 293 4.54 17.38 15.26
C LYS A 293 3.28 17.63 14.42
N SER A 294 2.29 16.73 14.41
CA SER A 294 1.10 16.93 13.55
C SER A 294 -0.10 17.46 14.33
N ASN A 295 -0.62 18.64 13.95
CA ASN A 295 -1.92 19.14 14.35
C ASN A 295 -3.05 18.38 13.64
N TYR A 296 -4.27 18.33 14.19
CA TYR A 296 -5.43 17.61 13.63
C TYR A 296 -5.72 17.95 12.16
N ASN A 297 -5.63 19.21 11.75
CA ASN A 297 -5.82 19.62 10.34
C ASN A 297 -4.77 19.04 9.40
N THR A 298 -3.56 18.80 9.90
CA THR A 298 -2.47 18.16 9.15
C THR A 298 -2.75 16.67 8.95
N LEU A 299 -3.39 16.02 9.93
CA LEU A 299 -3.70 14.58 9.84
C LEU A 299 -4.72 14.27 8.73
N GLU A 300 -5.76 15.07 8.60
CA GLU A 300 -6.75 14.92 7.52
C GLU A 300 -6.11 15.09 6.13
N GLN A 301 -5.27 16.11 5.97
CA GLN A 301 -4.53 16.32 4.71
C GLN A 301 -3.59 15.16 4.39
N LEU A 302 -2.92 14.59 5.40
CA LEU A 302 -2.06 13.42 5.24
C LEU A 302 -2.86 12.17 4.82
N MET A 303 -4.04 11.97 5.41
CA MET A 303 -4.95 10.89 4.99
C MET A 303 -5.39 11.05 3.54
N ILE A 304 -5.77 12.24 3.12
CA ILE A 304 -6.12 12.53 1.71
C ILE A 304 -4.91 12.25 0.80
N GLN A 305 -3.73 12.71 1.15
CA GLN A 305 -2.50 12.44 0.39
C GLN A 305 -2.23 10.94 0.28
N PHE A 306 -2.34 10.21 1.37
CA PHE A 306 -2.18 8.75 1.39
C PHE A 306 -3.18 8.07 0.45
N VAL A 307 -4.46 8.43 0.55
CA VAL A 307 -5.50 7.84 -0.30
C VAL A 307 -5.25 8.15 -1.76
N VAL A 308 -4.96 9.41 -2.11
CA VAL A 308 -4.84 9.84 -3.51
C VAL A 308 -3.55 9.33 -4.17
N PHE A 309 -2.41 9.40 -3.48
CA PHE A 309 -1.11 9.13 -4.10
C PHE A 309 -0.59 7.72 -3.85
N ALA A 310 -0.89 7.12 -2.70
CA ALA A 310 -0.41 5.79 -2.35
C ALA A 310 -1.46 4.69 -2.64
N LEU A 311 -2.69 4.84 -2.14
CA LEU A 311 -3.71 3.79 -2.17
C LEU A 311 -4.47 3.72 -3.50
N LEU A 312 -4.99 4.84 -4.01
CA LEU A 312 -5.84 4.88 -5.21
C LEU A 312 -5.19 4.23 -6.46
N PRO A 313 -3.89 4.41 -6.74
CA PRO A 313 -3.24 3.70 -7.83
C PRO A 313 -3.30 2.17 -7.69
N TRP A 314 -3.22 1.64 -6.45
CA TRP A 314 -3.36 0.21 -6.18
C TRP A 314 -4.80 -0.25 -6.33
N VAL A 315 -5.76 0.49 -5.79
CA VAL A 315 -7.20 0.23 -5.97
C VAL A 315 -7.51 0.09 -7.46
N LYS A 316 -7.08 1.05 -8.29
CA LYS A 316 -7.33 0.99 -9.74
C LYS A 316 -6.64 -0.18 -10.44
N ARG A 317 -5.47 -0.59 -9.98
CA ARG A 317 -4.79 -1.80 -10.49
C ARG A 317 -5.59 -3.07 -10.18
N HIS A 318 -6.06 -3.21 -8.94
CA HIS A 318 -6.89 -4.34 -8.53
C HIS A 318 -8.22 -4.35 -9.30
N GLU A 319 -8.97 -3.26 -9.33
CA GLU A 319 -10.24 -3.16 -10.06
C GLU A 319 -10.08 -3.58 -11.52
N GLN A 320 -9.09 -3.01 -12.22
CA GLN A 320 -8.90 -3.28 -13.64
C GLN A 320 -8.36 -4.70 -13.90
N SER A 321 -7.48 -5.22 -13.05
CA SER A 321 -7.01 -6.59 -13.19
C SER A 321 -8.11 -7.61 -12.90
N MET A 322 -8.95 -7.37 -11.88
CA MET A 322 -10.12 -8.20 -11.59
C MET A 322 -11.14 -8.17 -12.73
N MET A 323 -11.46 -6.98 -13.28
CA MET A 323 -12.35 -6.87 -14.44
C MET A 323 -11.81 -7.61 -15.65
N ARG A 324 -10.48 -7.55 -15.90
CA ARG A 324 -9.84 -8.28 -16.99
C ARG A 324 -9.93 -9.80 -16.81
N ASP A 325 -9.69 -10.25 -15.57
CA ASP A 325 -9.46 -11.66 -15.29
C ASP A 325 -10.73 -12.42 -14.85
N PHE A 326 -11.68 -11.76 -14.17
CA PHE A 326 -12.85 -12.44 -13.60
C PHE A 326 -14.10 -12.31 -14.47
N LEU A 327 -14.20 -11.27 -15.29
CA LEU A 327 -15.33 -11.07 -16.19
C LEU A 327 -15.07 -11.70 -17.55
N LEU A 328 -16.07 -12.41 -18.06
CA LEU A 328 -16.07 -12.85 -19.44
C LEU A 328 -16.05 -11.65 -20.38
N PRO A 329 -15.49 -11.76 -21.59
CA PRO A 329 -15.47 -10.65 -22.56
C PRO A 329 -16.86 -10.05 -22.86
N ALA A 330 -17.90 -10.86 -22.84
CA ALA A 330 -19.30 -10.40 -23.03
C ALA A 330 -19.77 -9.52 -21.88
N ASP A 331 -19.39 -9.84 -20.65
CA ASP A 331 -19.87 -9.20 -19.41
C ASP A 331 -19.19 -7.87 -19.11
N ARG A 332 -17.99 -7.62 -19.65
CA ARG A 332 -17.18 -6.43 -19.34
C ARG A 332 -17.87 -5.08 -19.67
N ARG A 333 -18.84 -5.07 -20.57
CA ARG A 333 -19.61 -3.86 -20.90
C ARG A 333 -20.73 -3.62 -19.90
N GLU A 334 -21.29 -4.68 -19.37
CA GLU A 334 -22.47 -4.65 -18.48
C GLU A 334 -22.05 -4.57 -17.00
N TYR A 335 -21.00 -5.29 -16.62
CA TYR A 335 -20.55 -5.39 -15.22
C TYR A 335 -19.24 -4.65 -15.00
N PHE A 336 -19.00 -4.25 -13.75
CA PHE A 336 -17.72 -3.70 -13.29
C PHE A 336 -17.51 -3.99 -11.81
N ILE A 337 -16.24 -3.92 -11.39
CA ILE A 337 -15.80 -4.16 -10.01
C ILE A 337 -15.25 -2.85 -9.48
N GLU A 338 -15.66 -2.45 -8.30
CA GLU A 338 -15.27 -1.19 -7.66
C GLU A 338 -15.04 -1.37 -6.17
N PHE A 339 -13.99 -0.73 -5.66
CA PHE A 339 -13.76 -0.60 -4.22
C PHE A 339 -14.43 0.65 -3.67
N ASN A 340 -15.13 0.51 -2.57
CA ASN A 340 -15.77 1.64 -1.92
C ASN A 340 -14.78 2.37 -1.00
N LEU A 341 -14.29 3.52 -1.46
CA LEU A 341 -13.36 4.38 -0.72
C LEU A 341 -14.06 5.35 0.24
N SER A 342 -15.38 5.43 0.21
CA SER A 342 -16.15 6.43 0.98
C SER A 342 -15.87 6.36 2.48
N GLY A 343 -15.55 5.17 3.02
CA GLY A 343 -15.20 4.98 4.42
C GLY A 343 -13.89 5.66 4.83
N LEU A 344 -12.89 5.66 3.95
CA LEU A 344 -11.56 6.26 4.22
C LEU A 344 -11.55 7.79 4.05
N LEU A 345 -12.35 8.30 3.13
CA LEU A 345 -12.46 9.73 2.84
C LEU A 345 -13.49 10.42 3.75
N ARG A 346 -14.17 9.65 4.59
CA ARG A 346 -15.07 10.17 5.59
C ARG A 346 -14.25 10.85 6.69
N GLY A 347 -13.91 12.11 6.46
CA GLY A 347 -13.40 13.01 7.49
C GLY A 347 -14.32 13.06 8.71
N ASP A 348 -14.02 13.94 9.65
CA ASP A 348 -14.79 14.19 10.86
C ASP A 348 -16.31 14.05 10.64
N GLN A 349 -16.99 13.42 11.58
CA GLN A 349 -18.44 13.25 11.58
C GLN A 349 -19.18 14.57 11.28
N LYS A 350 -18.66 15.68 11.76
CA LYS A 350 -19.19 17.02 11.52
C LYS A 350 -19.18 17.37 10.03
N SER A 351 -18.06 17.28 9.34
CA SER A 351 -17.93 17.58 7.92
C SER A 351 -18.85 16.71 7.07
N ARG A 352 -19.04 15.45 7.44
CA ARG A 352 -19.95 14.51 6.77
C ARG A 352 -21.40 14.93 6.94
N TYR A 353 -21.83 15.26 8.15
CA TYR A 353 -23.20 15.71 8.40
C TYR A 353 -23.49 17.07 7.75
N GLU A 354 -22.50 17.97 7.70
CA GLU A 354 -22.59 19.22 6.95
C GLU A 354 -22.79 18.96 5.43
N ALA A 355 -22.03 18.01 4.86
CA ALA A 355 -22.21 17.60 3.46
C ALA A 355 -23.60 17.00 3.21
N TYR A 356 -24.13 16.18 4.13
CA TYR A 356 -25.49 15.66 4.05
C TYR A 356 -26.55 16.76 4.14
N ALA A 357 -26.36 17.72 5.04
CA ALA A 357 -27.26 18.87 5.15
C ALA A 357 -27.31 19.67 3.85
N ILE A 358 -26.16 19.92 3.24
CA ILE A 358 -26.07 20.57 1.92
C ILE A 358 -26.77 19.71 0.86
N GLY A 359 -26.49 18.42 0.81
CA GLY A 359 -27.11 17.50 -0.15
C GLY A 359 -28.62 17.42 -0.03
N ARG A 360 -29.14 17.46 1.20
CA ARG A 360 -30.57 17.51 1.50
C ARG A 360 -31.19 18.85 1.10
N GLN A 361 -30.49 19.95 1.41
CA GLN A 361 -30.96 21.32 1.09
C GLN A 361 -31.07 21.52 -0.42
N TRP A 362 -30.09 21.03 -1.19
CA TRP A 362 -30.05 21.17 -2.65
C TRP A 362 -30.82 20.06 -3.38
N GLY A 363 -31.42 19.14 -2.66
CA GLY A 363 -32.34 18.14 -3.21
C GLY A 363 -31.74 16.99 -3.97
N TRP A 364 -30.42 16.75 -3.87
CA TRP A 364 -29.76 15.60 -4.50
C TRP A 364 -29.56 14.41 -3.55
N LEU A 365 -29.95 14.55 -2.24
CA LEU A 365 -30.05 13.46 -1.30
C LEU A 365 -31.41 13.39 -0.65
N SER A 366 -31.99 12.18 -0.56
CA SER A 366 -33.16 11.87 0.25
C SER A 366 -32.76 11.48 1.68
N VAL A 367 -33.72 11.42 2.62
CA VAL A 367 -33.46 10.93 3.98
C VAL A 367 -33.00 9.47 3.95
N ASN A 368 -33.60 8.64 3.09
CA ASN A 368 -33.26 7.23 2.98
C ASN A 368 -31.88 7.03 2.31
N ASP A 369 -31.45 7.94 1.43
CA ASP A 369 -30.08 7.90 0.91
C ASP A 369 -29.06 8.16 2.01
N ILE A 370 -29.30 9.17 2.86
CA ILE A 370 -28.43 9.46 4.02
C ILE A 370 -28.42 8.29 4.99
N ARG A 371 -29.61 7.72 5.30
CA ARG A 371 -29.70 6.55 6.19
C ARG A 371 -28.98 5.34 5.63
N ARG A 372 -29.05 5.10 4.32
CA ARG A 372 -28.30 4.04 3.63
C ARG A 372 -26.79 4.27 3.72
N LEU A 373 -26.35 5.53 3.56
CA LEU A 373 -24.93 5.90 3.72
C LEU A 373 -24.43 5.70 5.16
N GLU A 374 -25.32 5.78 6.17
CA GLU A 374 -25.02 5.59 7.58
C GLU A 374 -25.36 4.18 8.09
N ASN A 375 -25.69 3.23 7.19
CA ASN A 375 -26.09 1.87 7.54
C ASN A 375 -27.33 1.80 8.46
N MET A 376 -28.24 2.75 8.33
CA MET A 376 -29.49 2.78 9.08
C MET A 376 -30.64 2.21 8.23
N PRO A 377 -31.63 1.50 8.83
CA PRO A 377 -32.80 1.02 8.09
C PRO A 377 -33.60 2.20 7.52
N PRO A 378 -34.20 2.04 6.32
CA PRO A 378 -35.00 3.09 5.69
C PRO A 378 -36.25 3.42 6.53
N VAL A 379 -36.78 4.64 6.38
CA VAL A 379 -38.02 5.07 7.01
C VAL A 379 -39.10 5.32 5.94
N PRO A 380 -40.37 5.00 6.23
CA PRO A 380 -41.47 5.30 5.31
C PRO A 380 -41.52 6.80 4.97
N GLY A 381 -41.67 7.12 3.68
CA GLY A 381 -41.69 8.51 3.18
C GLY A 381 -40.32 9.19 3.15
N GLY A 382 -39.20 8.46 3.44
CA GLY A 382 -37.86 9.03 3.44
C GLY A 382 -37.19 9.19 2.07
N ASP A 383 -37.83 8.78 0.98
CA ASP A 383 -37.28 8.83 -0.39
C ASP A 383 -37.62 10.14 -1.12
N ILE A 384 -38.20 11.12 -0.40
CA ILE A 384 -38.60 12.41 -0.97
C ILE A 384 -37.35 13.29 -1.10
N TYR A 385 -37.10 13.80 -2.30
CA TYR A 385 -36.12 14.84 -2.59
C TYR A 385 -36.77 16.23 -2.42
N LEU A 386 -36.10 17.11 -1.66
CA LEU A 386 -36.57 18.48 -1.45
C LEU A 386 -35.98 19.40 -2.53
N GLN A 387 -36.78 20.32 -3.04
CA GLN A 387 -36.30 21.38 -3.90
C GLN A 387 -36.54 22.72 -3.20
N PRO A 388 -35.54 23.62 -3.10
CA PRO A 388 -35.75 24.95 -2.56
C PRO A 388 -36.78 25.69 -3.36
N LEU A 389 -37.79 26.30 -2.71
CA LEU A 389 -38.89 27.02 -3.37
C LEU A 389 -38.41 28.26 -4.15
N ASN A 390 -37.24 28.78 -3.86
CA ASN A 390 -36.61 29.92 -4.51
C ASN A 390 -35.81 29.57 -5.76
N MET A 391 -35.81 28.31 -6.18
CA MET A 391 -35.14 27.87 -7.40
C MET A 391 -36.12 27.83 -8.57
N VAL A 392 -35.72 28.46 -9.66
CA VAL A 392 -36.43 28.43 -10.95
C VAL A 392 -35.62 27.56 -11.92
N ASP A 393 -36.30 26.79 -12.75
CA ASP A 393 -35.68 25.99 -13.79
C ASP A 393 -34.88 26.92 -14.74
N ALA A 394 -33.57 26.70 -14.81
CA ALA A 394 -32.67 27.48 -15.67
C ALA A 394 -33.02 27.38 -17.18
N GLY A 395 -33.72 26.30 -17.57
CA GLY A 395 -34.22 26.11 -18.93
C GLY A 395 -35.51 26.88 -19.21
N LYS A 396 -36.24 27.30 -18.19
CA LYS A 396 -37.40 28.19 -18.28
C LYS A 396 -36.94 29.60 -17.94
N GLY A 397 -36.07 30.14 -18.77
CA GLY A 397 -35.49 31.47 -18.59
C GLY A 397 -36.46 32.47 -18.02
N ALA A 398 -35.93 33.48 -17.33
CA ALA A 398 -36.63 34.53 -16.61
C ALA A 398 -38.08 34.72 -17.09
N ALA A 399 -39.02 34.59 -16.14
CA ALA A 399 -40.47 34.63 -16.37
C ALA A 399 -40.79 35.42 -17.63
N ASP A 400 -41.43 34.78 -18.60
CA ASP A 400 -41.70 35.39 -19.88
C ASP A 400 -42.42 36.74 -19.63
N LEU A 401 -41.62 37.78 -19.54
CA LEU A 401 -42.08 39.17 -19.33
C LEU A 401 -42.96 39.67 -20.51
N SER A 402 -43.06 38.89 -21.57
CA SER A 402 -43.99 39.11 -22.64
C SER A 402 -45.42 38.66 -22.28
N ASN A 403 -45.60 37.84 -21.22
CA ASN A 403 -46.91 37.44 -20.74
C ASN A 403 -47.52 38.56 -19.88
N PRO A 404 -48.60 39.18 -20.34
CA PRO A 404 -49.24 40.33 -19.66
C PRO A 404 -49.65 40.03 -18.22
N ASN A 405 -50.03 38.79 -17.90
CA ASN A 405 -50.43 38.38 -16.56
C ASN A 405 -49.25 38.27 -15.59
N VAL A 406 -48.06 37.87 -16.06
CA VAL A 406 -46.85 37.81 -15.24
C VAL A 406 -46.32 39.22 -14.94
N ARG A 407 -46.44 40.11 -15.91
CA ARG A 407 -46.07 41.53 -15.79
C ARG A 407 -46.94 42.28 -14.78
N ALA A 408 -48.28 42.10 -14.88
CA ALA A 408 -49.25 42.66 -13.95
C ALA A 408 -49.03 42.14 -12.49
N GLN A 409 -48.65 40.86 -12.32
CA GLN A 409 -48.38 40.29 -11.01
C GLN A 409 -47.08 40.85 -10.39
N LEU A 410 -46.05 41.09 -11.19
CA LEU A 410 -44.79 41.72 -10.75
C LEU A 410 -44.99 43.21 -10.42
N GLU A 411 -45.81 43.93 -11.19
CA GLU A 411 -46.14 45.34 -10.92
C GLU A 411 -46.96 45.49 -9.62
N LEU A 412 -47.87 44.57 -9.33
CA LEU A 412 -48.62 44.52 -8.07
C LEU A 412 -47.69 44.22 -6.87
N GLN A 413 -46.76 43.27 -6.99
CA GLN A 413 -45.79 42.98 -5.95
C GLN A 413 -44.82 44.13 -5.71
N HIS A 414 -44.42 44.84 -6.75
CA HIS A 414 -43.53 46.00 -6.62
C HIS A 414 -44.25 47.16 -5.92
N ALA A 415 -45.53 47.43 -6.27
CA ALA A 415 -46.33 48.45 -5.62
C ALA A 415 -46.62 48.14 -4.13
N GLU A 416 -46.77 46.86 -3.79
CA GLU A 416 -46.94 46.42 -2.40
C GLU A 416 -45.69 46.55 -1.57
N LEU A 417 -44.52 46.24 -2.18
CA LEU A 417 -43.19 46.46 -1.57
C LEU A 417 -42.89 47.97 -1.33
N GLU A 418 -43.21 48.80 -2.31
CA GLU A 418 -43.05 50.26 -2.15
C GLU A 418 -43.96 50.83 -1.06
N ARG A 419 -45.17 50.27 -0.90
CA ARG A 419 -46.09 50.65 0.19
C ARG A 419 -45.58 50.22 1.57
N ILE A 420 -44.91 49.10 1.69
CA ILE A 420 -44.32 48.63 2.93
C ILE A 420 -43.07 49.44 3.28
N LEU A 421 -42.27 49.83 2.29
CA LEU A 421 -41.09 50.65 2.49
C LEU A 421 -41.36 52.15 2.77
N ALA A 422 -42.60 52.61 2.51
CA ALA A 422 -43.05 53.97 2.75
C ALA A 422 -43.77 54.16 4.10
N GLN A 423 -43.92 53.08 4.90
CA GLN A 423 -44.34 53.12 6.32
C GLN A 423 -43.15 52.99 7.26
#